data_f13732ef88399ca3388de827d26beb5b
#
_entry.id   f13732ef88399ca3388de827d26beb5b
#
_cell.length_a   1.000
_cell.length_b   1.000
_cell.length_c   1.000
_cell.angle_alpha   90.00
_cell.angle_beta   90.00
_cell.angle_gamma   90.00
#
_symmetry.space_group_name_H-M   'P 1'
#
loop_
_entity.id
_entity.type
_entity.pdbx_description
1 polymer ?
#
loop_
_entity_poly.entity_id
_entity_poly.type
_entity_poly.pdbx_seq_one_letter_code
_entity_poly.pdbx_strand_id
1 'polypeptide(L)'
;MNKIVIGLLISFSLLTACKEKASKDDRKVFRFNLSSGVTSLDPAFSKDQATMWMCNQLYNGLLQLDDSLKVVPAIAKDYEIQDNGLTYVFHLRKDVFFHDHQIFSEGKGRKVVADDFVYSFNRIIDENVASTGAWLFNGKVRDTVPFEALDDSTFVIHLKFPFR
;
A
#
# COMPACT_ATOMS: atom_id res chain seq x y z
N MET A 1 -3.86 67.90 -8.98
CA MET A 1 -4.31 66.51 -8.71
C MET A 1 -3.90 66.21 -7.28
N ASN A 2 -4.87 66.09 -6.36
CA ASN A 2 -4.63 66.09 -4.91
C ASN A 2 -3.83 64.85 -4.48
N LYS A 3 -2.74 65.04 -3.73
CA LYS A 3 -1.91 63.96 -3.17
C LYS A 3 -2.73 62.89 -2.39
N ILE A 4 -3.88 63.31 -1.84
CA ILE A 4 -4.84 62.46 -1.14
C ILE A 4 -5.54 61.48 -2.09
N VAL A 5 -5.89 61.92 -3.32
CA VAL A 5 -6.55 61.07 -4.33
C VAL A 5 -5.59 59.97 -4.87
N ILE A 6 -4.31 60.31 -5.00
CA ILE A 6 -3.26 59.36 -5.44
C ILE A 6 -3.03 58.32 -4.33
N GLY A 7 -3.00 58.75 -3.05
CA GLY A 7 -2.86 57.80 -1.93
C GLY A 7 -4.04 56.83 -1.80
N LEU A 8 -5.27 57.30 -2.05
CA LEU A 8 -6.47 56.44 -2.04
C LEU A 8 -6.49 55.43 -3.19
N LEU A 9 -6.03 55.82 -4.40
CA LEU A 9 -5.94 54.94 -5.55
C LEU A 9 -4.88 53.84 -5.37
N ILE A 10 -3.73 54.16 -4.74
CA ILE A 10 -2.70 53.17 -4.43
C ILE A 10 -3.16 52.20 -3.35
N SER A 11 -3.88 52.67 -2.32
CA SER A 11 -4.45 51.83 -1.27
C SER A 11 -5.50 50.83 -1.81
N PHE A 12 -6.30 51.26 -2.79
CA PHE A 12 -7.35 50.42 -3.38
C PHE A 12 -6.77 49.31 -4.29
N SER A 13 -5.61 49.57 -4.94
CA SER A 13 -4.94 48.55 -5.78
C SER A 13 -4.28 47.43 -4.98
N LEU A 14 -3.97 47.62 -3.70
CA LEU A 14 -3.39 46.59 -2.84
C LEU A 14 -4.40 45.56 -2.33
N LEU A 15 -5.71 45.88 -2.41
CA LEU A 15 -6.77 44.96 -1.96
C LEU A 15 -7.19 43.91 -3.00
N THR A 16 -6.71 44.00 -4.23
CA THR A 16 -7.07 43.04 -5.31
C THR A 16 -6.06 41.93 -5.53
N ALA A 17 -4.96 41.87 -4.76
CA ALA A 17 -3.82 40.97 -5.02
C ALA A 17 -3.99 39.54 -4.55
N CYS A 18 -5.09 39.16 -3.89
CA CYS A 18 -5.33 37.79 -3.43
C CYS A 18 -6.63 37.23 -4.03
N LYS A 19 -6.65 36.95 -5.33
CA LYS A 19 -7.54 35.95 -5.90
C LYS A 19 -6.69 34.79 -6.37
N GLU A 20 -6.36 33.93 -5.43
CA GLU A 20 -5.92 32.58 -5.74
C GLU A 20 -7.07 31.90 -6.49
N LYS A 21 -6.89 31.65 -7.78
CA LYS A 21 -7.78 30.76 -8.53
C LYS A 21 -7.63 29.39 -7.91
N ALA A 22 -8.47 29.07 -6.92
CA ALA A 22 -8.69 27.70 -6.53
C ALA A 22 -9.11 26.96 -7.82
N SER A 23 -8.23 26.19 -8.39
CA SER A 23 -8.61 25.23 -9.40
C SER A 23 -9.68 24.37 -8.74
N LYS A 24 -10.87 24.32 -9.33
CA LYS A 24 -11.89 23.34 -8.94
C LYS A 24 -11.36 21.97 -9.34
N ASP A 25 -10.49 21.43 -8.50
CA ASP A 25 -10.15 20.03 -8.52
C ASP A 25 -11.32 19.30 -7.83
N ASP A 26 -12.18 18.66 -8.60
CA ASP A 26 -13.34 17.91 -8.07
C ASP A 26 -12.92 16.64 -7.32
N ARG A 27 -11.61 16.40 -7.15
CA ARG A 27 -11.09 15.29 -6.35
C ARG A 27 -11.41 15.52 -4.88
N LYS A 28 -11.96 14.51 -4.24
CA LYS A 28 -12.12 14.49 -2.79
C LYS A 28 -10.74 14.43 -2.15
N VAL A 29 -10.35 15.49 -1.44
CA VAL A 29 -9.06 15.58 -0.76
C VAL A 29 -9.23 15.12 0.67
N PHE A 30 -8.58 14.01 1.02
CA PHE A 30 -8.44 13.55 2.40
C PHE A 30 -7.11 14.10 2.96
N ARG A 31 -7.18 14.83 4.08
CA ARG A 31 -6.00 15.36 4.77
C ARG A 31 -5.81 14.61 6.07
N PHE A 32 -4.66 13.96 6.21
CA PHE A 32 -4.31 13.19 7.38
C PHE A 32 -3.07 13.79 8.04
N ASN A 33 -3.13 14.04 9.36
CA ASN A 33 -2.01 14.58 10.12
C ASN A 33 -1.26 13.42 10.79
N LEU A 34 0.03 13.30 10.51
CA LEU A 34 0.93 12.33 11.14
C LEU A 34 1.75 13.01 12.23
N SER A 35 1.92 12.33 13.37
CA SER A 35 2.74 12.80 14.48
C SER A 35 4.25 12.76 14.18
N SER A 36 4.67 11.97 13.18
CA SER A 36 6.05 11.83 12.73
C SER A 36 6.13 11.74 11.22
N GLY A 37 7.31 12.05 10.64
CA GLY A 37 7.53 11.91 9.20
C GLY A 37 7.51 10.44 8.75
N VAL A 38 7.12 10.22 7.51
CA VAL A 38 7.17 8.90 6.85
C VAL A 38 8.59 8.67 6.36
N THR A 39 9.21 7.58 6.79
CA THR A 39 10.62 7.25 6.45
C THR A 39 10.75 6.51 5.13
N SER A 40 9.73 5.72 4.76
CA SER A 40 9.68 4.97 3.50
C SER A 40 8.22 4.69 3.12
N LEU A 41 7.94 4.57 1.83
CA LEU A 41 6.67 4.06 1.31
C LEU A 41 6.80 2.61 0.79
N ASP A 42 7.99 2.02 0.95
CA ASP A 42 8.21 0.61 0.65
C ASP A 42 7.79 -0.26 1.84
N PRO A 43 6.79 -1.16 1.67
CA PRO A 43 6.29 -2.00 2.75
C PRO A 43 7.36 -2.88 3.42
N ALA A 44 8.42 -3.27 2.69
CA ALA A 44 9.52 -4.06 3.24
C ALA A 44 10.28 -3.33 4.38
N PHE A 45 10.21 -2.00 4.42
CA PHE A 45 10.87 -1.17 5.43
C PHE A 45 9.87 -0.50 6.41
N SER A 46 8.62 -0.92 6.38
CA SER A 46 7.58 -0.40 7.26
C SER A 46 7.77 -0.90 8.69
N LYS A 47 8.36 -0.08 9.56
CA LYS A 47 8.72 -0.44 10.94
C LYS A 47 8.08 0.42 12.02
N ASP A 48 7.58 1.58 11.67
CA ASP A 48 6.94 2.53 12.59
C ASP A 48 5.48 2.78 12.18
N GLN A 49 4.68 3.28 13.11
CA GLN A 49 3.25 3.45 12.94
C GLN A 49 2.90 4.40 11.78
N ALA A 50 3.64 5.50 11.61
CA ALA A 50 3.38 6.46 10.55
C ALA A 50 3.60 5.84 9.17
N THR A 51 4.69 5.09 9.00
CA THR A 51 5.01 4.36 7.77
C THR A 51 3.99 3.25 7.50
N MET A 52 3.61 2.47 8.54
CA MET A 52 2.58 1.41 8.40
C MET A 52 1.23 1.99 7.97
N TRP A 53 0.80 3.10 8.56
CA TRP A 53 -0.46 3.75 8.17
C TRP A 53 -0.45 4.22 6.72
N MET A 54 0.67 4.79 6.25
CA MET A 54 0.79 5.21 4.85
C MET A 54 0.83 4.03 3.89
N CYS A 55 1.57 2.97 4.22
CA CYS A 55 1.58 1.76 3.42
C CYS A 55 0.18 1.14 3.32
N ASN A 56 -0.60 1.12 4.41
CA ASN A 56 -1.99 0.62 4.39
C ASN A 56 -2.95 1.46 3.52
N GLN A 57 -2.63 2.74 3.24
CA GLN A 57 -3.40 3.54 2.30
C GLN A 57 -3.02 3.30 0.84
N LEU A 58 -1.82 2.79 0.58
CA LEU A 58 -1.26 2.62 -0.76
C LEU A 58 -1.34 1.18 -1.27
N TYR A 59 -1.32 0.21 -0.35
CA TYR A 59 -1.22 -1.21 -0.68
C TYR A 59 -2.34 -2.00 0.00
N ASN A 60 -2.87 -2.98 -0.71
CA ASN A 60 -3.79 -3.96 -0.16
C ASN A 60 -3.05 -5.27 0.10
N GLY A 61 -3.37 -5.93 1.22
CA GLY A 61 -2.88 -7.27 1.53
C GLY A 61 -3.77 -8.37 0.95
N LEU A 62 -3.38 -9.63 1.21
CA LEU A 62 -4.23 -10.80 0.95
C LEU A 62 -5.53 -10.70 1.75
N LEU A 63 -5.40 -10.36 3.02
CA LEU A 63 -6.46 -10.21 4.01
C LEU A 63 -6.36 -8.82 4.64
N GLN A 64 -7.42 -8.38 5.31
CA GLN A 64 -7.47 -7.13 6.06
C GLN A 64 -8.25 -7.33 7.36
N LEU A 65 -8.23 -6.34 8.24
CA LEU A 65 -9.09 -6.29 9.42
C LEU A 65 -10.33 -5.45 9.12
N ASP A 66 -11.49 -5.90 9.56
CA ASP A 66 -12.70 -5.10 9.58
C ASP A 66 -12.75 -4.16 10.81
N ASP A 67 -13.80 -3.36 10.93
CA ASP A 67 -14.01 -2.42 12.06
C ASP A 67 -14.13 -3.13 13.42
N SER A 68 -14.38 -4.44 13.41
CA SER A 68 -14.44 -5.28 14.60
C SER A 68 -13.13 -6.03 14.88
N LEU A 69 -12.06 -5.69 14.16
CA LEU A 69 -10.73 -6.33 14.19
C LEU A 69 -10.75 -7.82 13.81
N LYS A 70 -11.73 -8.25 13.03
CA LYS A 70 -11.77 -9.59 12.47
C LYS A 70 -11.05 -9.63 11.14
N VAL A 71 -10.33 -10.73 10.91
CA VAL A 71 -9.67 -10.99 9.63
C VAL A 71 -10.72 -11.30 8.58
N VAL A 72 -10.71 -10.51 7.50
CA VAL A 72 -11.63 -10.65 6.37
C VAL A 72 -10.85 -10.64 5.04
N PRO A 73 -11.40 -11.24 3.97
CA PRO A 73 -10.83 -11.19 2.64
C PRO A 73 -10.55 -9.77 2.13
N ALA A 74 -9.45 -9.62 1.36
CA ALA A 74 -9.11 -8.40 0.64
C ALA A 74 -8.76 -8.72 -0.82
N ILE A 75 -7.46 -8.88 -1.17
CA ILE A 75 -7.09 -9.37 -2.52
C ILE A 75 -7.37 -10.87 -2.64
N ALA A 76 -7.16 -11.67 -1.59
CA ALA A 76 -7.70 -13.01 -1.54
C ALA A 76 -9.22 -12.96 -1.33
N LYS A 77 -9.99 -13.70 -2.10
CA LYS A 77 -11.45 -13.86 -1.91
C LYS A 77 -11.75 -14.86 -0.78
N ASP A 78 -10.89 -15.86 -0.60
CA ASP A 78 -10.94 -16.89 0.44
C ASP A 78 -9.55 -17.47 0.68
N TYR A 79 -9.40 -18.26 1.74
CA TYR A 79 -8.17 -19.01 2.02
C TYR A 79 -8.48 -20.31 2.76
N GLU A 80 -7.59 -21.28 2.62
CA GLU A 80 -7.64 -22.57 3.28
C GLU A 80 -6.36 -22.83 4.06
N ILE A 81 -6.51 -23.55 5.17
CA ILE A 81 -5.38 -24.04 5.97
C ILE A 81 -5.36 -25.55 5.86
N GLN A 82 -4.31 -26.08 5.30
CA GLN A 82 -4.11 -27.50 4.99
C GLN A 82 -2.93 -28.07 5.78
N ASP A 83 -2.71 -29.39 5.68
CA ASP A 83 -1.58 -30.10 6.28
C ASP A 83 -1.42 -29.82 7.78
N ASN A 84 -2.51 -29.81 8.55
CA ASN A 84 -2.51 -29.49 9.97
C ASN A 84 -1.88 -28.13 10.33
N GLY A 85 -2.05 -27.12 9.46
CA GLY A 85 -1.55 -25.77 9.68
C GLY A 85 -0.15 -25.50 9.10
N LEU A 86 0.33 -26.36 8.21
CA LEU A 86 1.63 -26.20 7.53
C LEU A 86 1.52 -25.49 6.19
N THR A 87 0.34 -25.52 5.57
CA THR A 87 0.13 -24.97 4.22
C THR A 87 -1.06 -24.03 4.25
N TYR A 88 -0.83 -22.77 3.83
CA TYR A 88 -1.87 -21.75 3.69
C TYR A 88 -2.05 -21.48 2.20
N VAL A 89 -3.25 -21.75 1.68
CA VAL A 89 -3.62 -21.55 0.28
C VAL A 89 -4.55 -20.36 0.18
N PHE A 90 -4.20 -19.37 -0.63
CA PHE A 90 -4.99 -18.16 -0.85
C PHE A 90 -5.50 -18.13 -2.28
N HIS A 91 -6.82 -18.01 -2.46
CA HIS A 91 -7.44 -17.85 -3.76
C HIS A 91 -7.68 -16.36 -4.05
N LEU A 92 -6.99 -15.82 -5.04
CA LEU A 92 -7.04 -14.42 -5.35
C LEU A 92 -8.30 -14.05 -6.16
N ARG A 93 -8.78 -12.83 -5.94
CA ARG A 93 -9.78 -12.19 -6.81
C ARG A 93 -9.18 -11.95 -8.19
N LYS A 94 -10.05 -12.01 -9.22
CA LYS A 94 -9.62 -11.85 -10.62
C LYS A 94 -9.88 -10.43 -11.16
N ASP A 95 -10.45 -9.55 -10.35
CA ASP A 95 -10.84 -8.19 -10.67
C ASP A 95 -9.93 -7.12 -10.03
N VAL A 96 -8.76 -7.51 -9.53
CA VAL A 96 -7.79 -6.60 -8.91
C VAL A 96 -6.70 -6.25 -9.91
N PHE A 97 -6.42 -4.94 -10.03
CA PHE A 97 -5.41 -4.40 -10.93
C PHE A 97 -4.50 -3.44 -10.17
N PHE A 98 -3.26 -3.33 -10.63
CA PHE A 98 -2.40 -2.24 -10.20
C PHE A 98 -2.98 -0.89 -10.65
N HIS A 99 -2.64 0.18 -9.95
CA HIS A 99 -2.96 1.54 -10.38
C HIS A 99 -2.32 1.85 -11.74
N ASP A 100 -3.01 2.64 -12.54
CA ASP A 100 -2.50 3.13 -13.82
C ASP A 100 -1.19 3.91 -13.59
N HIS A 101 -0.14 3.57 -14.32
CA HIS A 101 1.15 4.24 -14.25
C HIS A 101 1.94 4.04 -15.55
N GLN A 102 2.74 5.03 -15.92
CA GLN A 102 3.54 5.03 -17.15
C GLN A 102 4.53 3.85 -17.31
N ILE A 103 4.83 3.13 -16.22
CA ILE A 103 5.67 1.92 -16.26
C ILE A 103 4.97 0.73 -16.93
N PHE A 104 3.65 0.72 -16.94
CA PHE A 104 2.86 -0.31 -17.59
C PHE A 104 2.63 0.00 -19.06
N SER A 105 2.39 -1.04 -19.87
CA SER A 105 2.01 -0.88 -21.27
C SER A 105 0.76 0.01 -21.38
N GLU A 106 0.79 0.97 -22.28
CA GLU A 106 -0.28 1.96 -22.49
C GLU A 106 -0.66 2.76 -21.22
N GLY A 107 0.21 2.76 -20.19
CA GLY A 107 -0.04 3.43 -18.92
C GLY A 107 -1.13 2.76 -18.07
N LYS A 108 -1.61 1.57 -18.43
CA LYS A 108 -2.66 0.84 -17.73
C LYS A 108 -2.09 -0.20 -16.78
N GLY A 109 -2.55 -0.15 -15.52
CA GLY A 109 -2.17 -1.14 -14.51
C GLY A 109 -2.58 -2.54 -14.93
N ARG A 110 -1.62 -3.47 -14.92
CA ARG A 110 -1.92 -4.88 -15.21
C ARG A 110 -2.68 -5.54 -14.05
N LYS A 111 -3.26 -6.67 -14.32
CA LYS A 111 -3.89 -7.52 -13.31
C LYS A 111 -2.86 -7.99 -12.27
N VAL A 112 -3.29 -8.06 -11.01
CA VAL A 112 -2.54 -8.68 -9.92
C VAL A 112 -2.65 -10.20 -10.04
N VAL A 113 -1.52 -10.88 -9.92
CA VAL A 113 -1.41 -12.34 -9.99
C VAL A 113 -0.66 -12.90 -8.78
N ALA A 114 -0.71 -14.23 -8.58
CA ALA A 114 -0.08 -14.88 -7.43
C ALA A 114 1.44 -14.68 -7.38
N ASP A 115 2.10 -14.60 -8.54
CA ASP A 115 3.54 -14.31 -8.62
C ASP A 115 3.93 -12.95 -8.03
N ASP A 116 3.02 -11.97 -8.01
CA ASP A 116 3.28 -10.68 -7.35
C ASP A 116 3.46 -10.84 -5.84
N PHE A 117 2.71 -11.77 -5.25
CA PHE A 117 2.85 -12.13 -3.85
C PHE A 117 4.11 -12.96 -3.61
N VAL A 118 4.42 -13.93 -4.48
CA VAL A 118 5.68 -14.69 -4.40
C VAL A 118 6.87 -13.74 -4.42
N TYR A 119 6.91 -12.81 -5.35
CA TYR A 119 7.97 -11.78 -5.41
C TYR A 119 8.04 -10.95 -4.14
N SER A 120 6.90 -10.43 -3.70
CA SER A 120 6.83 -9.52 -2.54
C SER A 120 7.26 -10.20 -1.24
N PHE A 121 6.82 -11.45 -1.02
CA PHE A 121 7.15 -12.19 0.20
C PHE A 121 8.59 -12.71 0.18
N ASN A 122 9.10 -13.17 -0.97
CA ASN A 122 10.53 -13.51 -1.10
C ASN A 122 11.42 -12.29 -0.84
N ARG A 123 11.02 -11.11 -1.30
CA ARG A 123 11.75 -9.87 -1.05
C ARG A 123 11.85 -9.52 0.44
N ILE A 124 10.83 -9.88 1.26
CA ILE A 124 10.88 -9.65 2.71
C ILE A 124 11.93 -10.53 3.39
N ILE A 125 12.11 -11.78 2.93
CA ILE A 125 13.08 -12.72 3.51
C ILE A 125 14.48 -12.65 2.86
N ASP A 126 14.64 -11.87 1.80
CA ASP A 126 15.94 -11.66 1.14
C ASP A 126 16.88 -10.88 2.06
N GLU A 127 18.01 -11.51 2.41
CA GLU A 127 19.05 -10.91 3.28
C GLU A 127 19.64 -9.62 2.68
N ASN A 128 19.69 -9.51 1.35
CA ASN A 128 20.19 -8.30 0.68
C ASN A 128 19.22 -7.11 0.81
N VAL A 129 17.93 -7.37 0.95
CA VAL A 129 16.92 -6.34 1.22
C VAL A 129 16.97 -5.89 2.68
N ALA A 130 17.36 -6.79 3.59
CA ALA A 130 17.42 -6.55 5.03
C ALA A 130 16.10 -5.96 5.58
N SER A 131 14.97 -6.52 5.14
CA SER A 131 13.65 -6.07 5.55
C SER A 131 13.45 -6.15 7.05
N THR A 132 12.90 -5.09 7.63
CA THR A 132 12.52 -5.09 9.06
C THR A 132 11.37 -6.05 9.35
N GLY A 133 10.63 -6.53 8.35
CA GLY A 133 9.56 -7.52 8.44
C GLY A 133 10.02 -8.98 8.36
N ALA A 134 11.30 -9.24 8.05
CA ALA A 134 11.81 -10.60 7.85
C ALA A 134 11.58 -11.55 9.04
N TRP A 135 11.55 -11.03 10.27
CA TRP A 135 11.29 -11.81 11.48
C TRP A 135 9.93 -12.53 11.48
N LEU A 136 8.96 -12.07 10.69
CA LEU A 136 7.65 -12.72 10.53
C LEU A 136 7.79 -14.12 9.92
N PHE A 137 8.76 -14.29 9.03
CA PHE A 137 8.94 -15.52 8.25
C PHE A 137 10.21 -16.30 8.61
N ASN A 138 11.27 -15.60 9.05
CA ASN A 138 12.55 -16.22 9.36
C ASN A 138 12.40 -17.37 10.35
N GLY A 139 12.89 -18.55 9.96
CA GLY A 139 12.82 -19.79 10.73
C GLY A 139 11.44 -20.45 10.75
N LYS A 140 10.39 -19.85 10.21
CA LYS A 140 9.01 -20.34 10.24
C LYS A 140 8.55 -20.94 8.92
N VAL A 141 9.00 -20.37 7.80
CA VAL A 141 8.67 -20.88 6.48
C VAL A 141 9.70 -21.91 6.02
N ARG A 142 9.34 -22.77 5.05
CA ARG A 142 10.26 -23.76 4.46
C ARG A 142 11.51 -23.09 3.89
N ASP A 143 12.64 -23.77 3.92
CA ASP A 143 13.91 -23.27 3.39
C ASP A 143 13.92 -23.24 1.85
N THR A 144 13.17 -24.16 1.26
CA THR A 144 12.99 -24.26 -0.18
C THR A 144 11.53 -24.03 -0.54
N VAL A 145 11.27 -23.15 -1.51
CA VAL A 145 9.93 -22.78 -1.99
C VAL A 145 9.00 -22.40 -0.83
N PRO A 146 9.34 -21.37 -0.03
CA PRO A 146 8.48 -20.92 1.08
C PRO A 146 7.17 -20.33 0.59
N PHE A 147 7.19 -19.71 -0.59
CA PHE A 147 6.07 -19.04 -1.24
C PHE A 147 5.96 -19.53 -2.67
N GLU A 148 4.74 -19.89 -3.11
CA GLU A 148 4.51 -20.52 -4.40
C GLU A 148 3.25 -19.96 -5.06
N ALA A 149 3.29 -19.78 -6.37
CA ALA A 149 2.12 -19.55 -7.20
C ALA A 149 1.79 -20.84 -7.94
N LEU A 150 0.67 -21.49 -7.61
CA LEU A 150 0.22 -22.70 -8.34
C LEU A 150 -0.37 -22.33 -9.70
N ASP A 151 -0.97 -21.16 -9.79
CA ASP A 151 -1.49 -20.53 -11.00
C ASP A 151 -1.60 -19.01 -10.76
N ASP A 152 -2.07 -18.24 -11.74
CA ASP A 152 -2.24 -16.79 -11.65
C ASP A 152 -3.10 -16.31 -10.46
N SER A 153 -3.94 -17.19 -9.91
CA SER A 153 -4.91 -16.85 -8.88
C SER A 153 -4.77 -17.63 -7.57
N THR A 154 -3.77 -18.50 -7.47
CA THR A 154 -3.57 -19.36 -6.29
C THR A 154 -2.17 -19.17 -5.72
N PHE A 155 -2.09 -18.50 -4.58
CA PHE A 155 -0.85 -18.23 -3.85
C PHE A 155 -0.78 -19.12 -2.59
N VAL A 156 0.40 -19.70 -2.32
CA VAL A 156 0.61 -20.66 -1.23
C VAL A 156 1.78 -20.22 -0.36
N ILE A 157 1.62 -20.37 0.96
CA ILE A 157 2.68 -20.23 1.96
C ILE A 157 2.93 -21.59 2.62
N HIS A 158 4.17 -22.03 2.61
CA HIS A 158 4.61 -23.28 3.25
C HIS A 158 5.38 -23.01 4.55
N LEU A 159 4.89 -23.53 5.67
CA LEU A 159 5.50 -23.42 6.97
C LEU A 159 6.33 -24.66 7.34
N LYS A 160 7.32 -24.50 8.22
CA LYS A 160 8.10 -25.60 8.83
C LYS A 160 7.34 -26.29 9.96
N PHE A 161 6.52 -25.53 10.69
CA PHE A 161 5.72 -25.98 11.81
C PHE A 161 4.41 -25.16 11.87
N PRO A 162 3.33 -25.74 12.42
CA PRO A 162 2.07 -25.02 12.53
C PRO A 162 2.22 -23.78 13.42
N PHE A 163 1.73 -22.64 12.91
CA PHE A 163 1.68 -21.41 13.67
C PHE A 163 0.32 -21.31 14.36
N ARG A 164 0.31 -21.12 15.69
CA ARG A 164 -0.89 -20.97 16.50
C ARG A 164 -0.97 -19.57 17.10
#